data_7376f83c30ed7ee5158dab0318aa89bb
#
_entry.id   7376f83c30ed7ee5158dab0318aa89bb
#
_cell.length_a   1.000
_cell.length_b   1.000
_cell.length_c   1.000
_cell.angle_alpha   90.00
_cell.angle_beta   90.00
_cell.angle_gamma   90.00
#
_symmetry.space_group_name_H-M   'P 1'
#
loop_
_entity.id
_entity.type
_entity.pdbx_description
1 polymer ?
#
loop_
_entity_poly.entity_id
_entity_poly.type
_entity_poly.pdbx_seq_one_letter_code
_entity_poly.pdbx_strand_id
1 'polypeptide(L)'
;MRDLVDFIEKEINKKINIFEYKNEDLKENQELITFNNSLYVIEIEKERINIILNNYYYLVYQQNLDYCTLENVLYNLFENINVIKYKKYLLITSKSKLNIDNNTTEIIELETYSKTYIFDLGKIDDIDMLDLKLSLFNQLLPTIQKNNNSNKFFSTKDLILSRSIYTSSKDKHFCSLIDFKRIKDMDENLLYTGIIFIENDLNISKTSSALFLHRNTLIYRLEKIKELFNLDLKNFKDAMVFYLSINTYFISRNQ
;
A
#
# COMPACT_ATOMS: atom_id res chain seq x y z
N MET A 1 36.56 20.41 11.07
CA MET A 1 35.36 19.65 11.46
C MET A 1 34.06 20.38 11.06
N ARG A 2 33.84 21.63 11.54
CA ARG A 2 32.62 22.40 11.21
C ARG A 2 32.42 22.58 9.72
N ASP A 3 33.46 22.99 9.00
CA ASP A 3 33.43 23.18 7.54
C ASP A 3 33.17 21.87 6.78
N LEU A 4 33.58 20.72 7.32
CA LEU A 4 33.31 19.39 6.77
C LEU A 4 31.85 19.00 6.99
N VAL A 5 31.30 19.30 8.18
CA VAL A 5 29.89 19.08 8.48
C VAL A 5 29.02 19.90 7.52
N ASP A 6 29.29 21.20 7.42
CA ASP A 6 28.55 22.12 6.55
C ASP A 6 28.60 21.70 5.06
N PHE A 7 29.77 21.22 4.61
CA PHE A 7 29.95 20.69 3.25
C PHE A 7 29.10 19.42 3.03
N ILE A 8 29.19 18.43 3.93
CA ILE A 8 28.44 17.18 3.80
C ILE A 8 26.94 17.45 3.90
N GLU A 9 26.49 18.28 4.84
CA GLU A 9 25.06 18.65 4.97
C GLU A 9 24.50 19.27 3.69
N LYS A 10 25.31 20.08 3.02
CA LYS A 10 24.92 20.72 1.75
C LYS A 10 24.82 19.71 0.60
N GLU A 11 25.78 18.77 0.51
CA GLU A 11 25.77 17.74 -0.54
C GLU A 11 24.63 16.72 -0.39
N ILE A 12 24.36 16.28 0.84
CA ILE A 12 23.31 15.28 1.09
C ILE A 12 21.93 15.90 1.40
N ASN A 13 21.88 17.23 1.55
CA ASN A 13 20.67 17.99 1.94
C ASN A 13 20.00 17.45 3.21
N LYS A 14 20.83 17.08 4.21
CA LYS A 14 20.39 16.57 5.52
C LYS A 14 21.32 17.04 6.60
N LYS A 15 20.80 17.23 7.81
CA LYS A 15 21.62 17.48 8.99
C LYS A 15 22.31 16.24 9.46
N ILE A 16 23.57 16.39 9.90
CA ILE A 16 24.40 15.31 10.41
C ILE A 16 25.05 15.67 11.74
N ASN A 17 25.29 14.65 12.55
CA ASN A 17 26.17 14.73 13.70
C ASN A 17 27.43 13.90 13.43
N ILE A 18 28.60 14.45 13.73
CA ILE A 18 29.89 13.72 13.58
C ILE A 18 30.52 13.62 14.97
N PHE A 19 30.87 12.40 15.39
CA PHE A 19 31.57 12.11 16.63
C PHE A 19 32.63 11.04 16.43
N GLU A 20 33.64 11.01 17.34
CA GLU A 20 34.67 10.00 17.28
C GLU A 20 34.15 8.59 17.53
N TYR A 21 34.59 7.62 16.74
CA TYR A 21 34.21 6.23 16.90
C TYR A 21 34.82 5.62 18.16
N LYS A 22 33.99 5.06 19.04
CA LYS A 22 34.39 4.46 20.33
C LYS A 22 34.28 2.94 20.38
N ASN A 23 34.41 2.24 19.24
CA ASN A 23 34.26 0.79 19.13
C ASN A 23 32.88 0.25 19.61
N GLU A 24 31.81 1.01 19.36
CA GLU A 24 30.45 0.58 19.64
C GLU A 24 29.77 0.11 18.34
N ASP A 25 28.73 -0.72 18.44
CA ASP A 25 27.93 -1.14 17.28
C ASP A 25 27.25 0.05 16.65
N LEU A 26 27.32 0.15 15.32
CA LEU A 26 26.68 1.24 14.56
C LEU A 26 25.17 1.02 14.46
N LYS A 27 24.42 2.10 14.62
CA LYS A 27 22.96 2.12 14.39
C LYS A 27 22.66 2.22 12.90
N GLU A 28 21.42 1.90 12.48
CA GLU A 28 20.96 1.96 11.08
C GLU A 28 21.18 3.31 10.38
N ASN A 29 21.21 4.41 11.13
CA ASN A 29 21.41 5.76 10.61
C ASN A 29 22.84 6.28 10.82
N GLN A 30 23.77 5.41 11.12
CA GLN A 30 25.18 5.73 11.40
C GLN A 30 26.08 5.07 10.38
N GLU A 31 27.06 5.83 9.88
CA GLU A 31 28.09 5.35 8.97
C GLU A 31 29.49 5.69 9.52
N LEU A 32 30.42 4.77 9.32
CA LEU A 32 31.83 4.95 9.74
C LEU A 32 32.61 5.63 8.63
N ILE A 33 33.29 6.71 8.96
CA ILE A 33 34.19 7.40 8.03
C ILE A 33 35.60 7.52 8.61
N THR A 34 36.60 7.55 7.74
CA THR A 34 38.00 7.83 8.12
C THR A 34 38.35 9.23 7.66
N PHE A 35 38.80 10.06 8.58
CA PHE A 35 39.27 11.42 8.28
C PHE A 35 40.53 11.71 9.08
N ASN A 36 41.61 12.16 8.41
CA ASN A 36 42.92 12.42 9.00
C ASN A 36 43.46 11.27 9.89
N ASN A 37 43.38 10.02 9.40
CA ASN A 37 43.77 8.79 10.11
C ASN A 37 42.98 8.50 11.41
N SER A 38 41.90 9.17 11.66
CA SER A 38 41.00 8.90 12.77
C SER A 38 39.62 8.42 12.25
N LEU A 39 38.96 7.55 13.02
CA LEU A 39 37.65 7.01 12.72
C LEU A 39 36.57 7.88 13.36
N TYR A 40 35.59 8.24 12.58
CA TYR A 40 34.44 9.00 13.03
C TYR A 40 33.13 8.30 12.61
N VAL A 41 32.09 8.51 13.37
CA VAL A 41 30.76 8.10 13.03
C VAL A 41 30.00 9.33 12.54
N ILE A 42 29.44 9.24 11.32
CA ILE A 42 28.43 10.18 10.85
C ILE A 42 27.07 9.62 11.22
N GLU A 43 26.31 10.33 12.01
CA GLU A 43 24.91 10.06 12.28
C GLU A 43 24.05 11.05 11.48
N ILE A 44 23.29 10.52 10.54
CA ILE A 44 22.36 11.33 9.78
C ILE A 44 21.14 11.60 10.67
N GLU A 45 20.88 12.88 10.97
CA GLU A 45 19.65 13.22 11.70
C GLU A 45 18.45 12.73 10.91
N LYS A 46 17.64 11.86 11.53
CA LYS A 46 16.33 11.54 10.98
C LYS A 46 15.55 12.84 10.90
N GLU A 47 15.02 13.18 9.72
CA GLU A 47 14.09 14.31 9.60
C GLU A 47 13.04 14.18 10.70
N ARG A 48 13.08 15.08 11.68
CA ARG A 48 12.05 15.15 12.71
C ARG A 48 10.78 15.66 12.06
N ILE A 49 10.01 14.72 11.52
CA ILE A 49 8.65 15.03 11.10
C ILE A 49 7.91 15.41 12.37
N ASN A 50 7.29 16.57 12.38
CA ASN A 50 6.36 16.95 13.46
C ASN A 50 5.09 16.09 13.33
N ILE A 51 5.19 14.83 13.76
CA ILE A 51 4.06 13.91 13.79
C ILE A 51 3.19 14.31 14.97
N ILE A 52 1.96 14.68 14.67
CA ILE A 52 0.94 14.97 15.67
C ILE A 52 0.29 13.65 16.06
N LEU A 53 0.66 13.09 17.20
CA LEU A 53 0.08 11.86 17.71
C LEU A 53 -1.45 12.00 17.91
N ASN A 54 -2.13 10.88 17.88
CA ASN A 54 -3.59 10.76 17.99
C ASN A 54 -4.39 11.36 16.82
N ASN A 55 -3.76 11.68 15.71
CA ASN A 55 -4.41 12.07 14.47
C ASN A 55 -4.55 10.88 13.51
N TYR A 56 -5.50 11.03 12.56
CA TYR A 56 -5.61 10.14 11.40
C TYR A 56 -4.58 10.56 10.35
N TYR A 57 -3.95 9.57 9.71
CA TYR A 57 -2.93 9.75 8.68
C TYR A 57 -3.33 9.06 7.39
N TYR A 58 -3.08 9.73 6.28
CA TYR A 58 -3.27 9.20 4.94
C TYR A 58 -1.99 9.43 4.15
N LEU A 59 -1.48 8.37 3.52
CA LEU A 59 -0.33 8.47 2.64
C LEU A 59 -0.82 8.72 1.22
N VAL A 60 -0.33 9.77 0.59
CA VAL A 60 -0.59 10.06 -0.83
C VAL A 60 0.67 9.75 -1.63
N TYR A 61 0.52 8.91 -2.64
CA TYR A 61 1.60 8.54 -3.54
C TYR A 61 1.27 8.90 -4.98
N GLN A 62 2.18 9.61 -5.62
CA GLN A 62 2.20 9.85 -7.06
C GLN A 62 3.55 9.46 -7.63
N GLN A 63 3.59 8.94 -8.85
CA GLN A 63 4.85 8.55 -9.49
C GLN A 63 5.72 9.77 -9.81
N ASN A 64 5.11 10.83 -10.33
CA ASN A 64 5.74 12.12 -10.62
C ASN A 64 5.12 13.15 -9.67
N LEU A 65 5.70 13.26 -8.48
CA LEU A 65 5.15 14.08 -7.42
C LEU A 65 5.50 15.54 -7.61
N ASP A 66 4.52 16.37 -8.00
CA ASP A 66 4.58 17.83 -7.85
C ASP A 66 3.94 18.21 -6.51
N TYR A 67 4.80 18.51 -5.54
CA TYR A 67 4.38 18.82 -4.18
C TYR A 67 3.46 20.04 -4.10
N CYS A 68 3.78 21.12 -4.83
CA CYS A 68 3.03 22.36 -4.73
C CYS A 68 1.61 22.22 -5.29
N THR A 69 1.48 21.62 -6.46
CA THR A 69 0.17 21.39 -7.08
C THR A 69 -0.66 20.43 -6.24
N LEU A 70 -0.08 19.31 -5.81
CA LEU A 70 -0.80 18.33 -5.02
C LEU A 70 -1.23 18.89 -3.65
N GLU A 71 -0.35 19.62 -2.96
CA GLU A 71 -0.66 20.25 -1.67
C GLU A 71 -1.84 21.23 -1.79
N ASN A 72 -1.86 22.07 -2.82
CA ASN A 72 -2.96 23.00 -3.08
C ASN A 72 -4.28 22.27 -3.35
N VAL A 73 -4.25 21.20 -4.15
CA VAL A 73 -5.44 20.39 -4.45
C VAL A 73 -5.98 19.76 -3.16
N LEU A 74 -5.11 19.23 -2.30
CA LEU A 74 -5.51 18.62 -1.03
C LEU A 74 -6.16 19.64 -0.07
N TYR A 75 -5.60 20.85 0.05
CA TYR A 75 -6.21 21.90 0.87
C TYR A 75 -7.54 22.42 0.32
N ASN A 76 -7.74 22.35 -1.00
CA ASN A 76 -9.02 22.69 -1.62
C ASN A 76 -10.10 21.61 -1.39
N LEU A 77 -9.69 20.34 -1.32
CA LEU A 77 -10.60 19.21 -1.15
C LEU A 77 -10.99 18.96 0.31
N PHE A 78 -10.10 19.27 1.26
CA PHE A 78 -10.30 18.93 2.66
C PHE A 78 -10.07 20.12 3.57
N GLU A 79 -11.00 20.31 4.50
CA GLU A 79 -10.87 21.27 5.57
C GLU A 79 -10.13 20.67 6.78
N ASN A 80 -9.46 21.52 7.56
CA ASN A 80 -8.82 21.15 8.82
C ASN A 80 -7.81 19.99 8.72
N ILE A 81 -7.03 20.00 7.65
CA ILE A 81 -5.92 19.08 7.45
C ILE A 81 -4.57 19.77 7.63
N ASN A 82 -3.53 18.98 7.89
CA ASN A 82 -2.15 19.40 7.67
C ASN A 82 -1.51 18.45 6.65
N VAL A 83 -0.71 19.01 5.73
CA VAL A 83 0.03 18.24 4.74
C VAL A 83 1.50 18.25 5.12
N ILE A 84 2.11 17.07 5.18
CA ILE A 84 3.49 16.87 5.62
C ILE A 84 4.25 16.16 4.50
N LYS A 85 5.38 16.73 4.09
CA LYS A 85 6.32 16.07 3.17
C LYS A 85 7.11 15.00 3.93
N TYR A 86 7.07 13.78 3.43
CA TYR A 86 7.83 12.69 4.00
C TYR A 86 8.50 11.84 2.92
N LYS A 87 9.82 11.94 2.80
CA LYS A 87 10.58 11.29 1.71
C LYS A 87 9.97 11.65 0.34
N LYS A 88 9.54 10.67 -0.44
CA LYS A 88 8.87 10.83 -1.74
C LYS A 88 7.33 10.87 -1.66
N TYR A 89 6.76 11.02 -0.46
CA TYR A 89 5.33 10.99 -0.25
C TYR A 89 4.82 12.27 0.40
N LEU A 90 3.52 12.52 0.25
CA LEU A 90 2.78 13.43 1.09
C LEU A 90 1.97 12.63 2.11
N LEU A 91 2.03 13.06 3.36
CA LEU A 91 1.14 12.59 4.41
C LEU A 91 0.09 13.68 4.67
N ILE A 92 -1.17 13.29 4.63
CA ILE A 92 -2.27 14.12 5.13
C ILE A 92 -2.52 13.72 6.57
N THR A 93 -2.66 14.67 7.47
CA THR A 93 -3.08 14.40 8.85
C THR A 93 -4.28 15.25 9.23
N SER A 94 -5.22 14.64 9.96
CA SER A 94 -6.43 15.29 10.48
C SER A 94 -6.81 14.74 11.85
N LYS A 95 -7.45 15.57 12.67
CA LYS A 95 -8.02 15.16 13.97
C LYS A 95 -9.20 14.22 13.83
N SER A 96 -9.97 14.37 12.76
CA SER A 96 -11.13 13.53 12.44
C SER A 96 -10.83 12.65 11.23
N LYS A 97 -11.54 11.53 11.13
CA LYS A 97 -11.45 10.67 9.96
C LYS A 97 -11.99 11.41 8.74
N LEU A 98 -11.21 11.45 7.66
CA LEU A 98 -11.62 12.02 6.38
C LEU A 98 -12.46 11.02 5.59
N ASN A 99 -13.41 11.53 4.82
CA ASN A 99 -14.18 10.72 3.88
C ASN A 99 -13.45 10.71 2.53
N ILE A 100 -12.57 9.75 2.36
CA ILE A 100 -11.79 9.54 1.13
C ILE A 100 -12.24 8.25 0.48
N ASP A 101 -12.43 8.28 -0.83
CA ASP A 101 -12.82 7.15 -1.68
C ASP A 101 -12.09 7.19 -3.03
N ASN A 102 -12.46 6.30 -3.95
CA ASN A 102 -11.90 6.29 -5.30
C ASN A 102 -12.26 7.54 -6.10
N ASN A 103 -13.45 8.14 -5.90
CA ASN A 103 -13.83 9.38 -6.57
C ASN A 103 -12.90 10.53 -6.16
N THR A 104 -12.52 10.57 -4.88
CA THR A 104 -11.53 11.54 -4.37
C THR A 104 -10.19 11.39 -5.08
N THR A 105 -9.72 10.16 -5.29
CA THR A 105 -8.46 9.93 -6.02
C THR A 105 -8.57 10.33 -7.49
N GLU A 106 -9.70 10.13 -8.13
CA GLU A 106 -9.95 10.55 -9.51
C GLU A 106 -9.94 12.08 -9.65
N ILE A 107 -10.55 12.81 -8.72
CA ILE A 107 -10.50 14.28 -8.71
C ILE A 107 -9.05 14.76 -8.60
N ILE A 108 -8.26 14.19 -7.69
CA ILE A 108 -6.86 14.55 -7.54
C ILE A 108 -6.07 14.24 -8.82
N GLU A 109 -6.31 13.12 -9.47
CA GLU A 109 -5.65 12.77 -10.74
C GLU A 109 -5.99 13.76 -11.87
N LEU A 110 -7.24 14.18 -11.96
CA LEU A 110 -7.69 15.18 -12.95
C LEU A 110 -7.00 16.54 -12.74
N GLU A 111 -6.86 16.97 -11.49
CA GLU A 111 -6.25 18.26 -11.15
C GLU A 111 -4.72 18.24 -11.24
N THR A 112 -4.08 17.09 -10.99
CA THR A 112 -2.61 16.97 -10.97
C THR A 112 -2.03 16.31 -12.21
N TYR A 113 -2.87 15.77 -13.11
CA TYR A 113 -2.46 14.97 -14.28
C TYR A 113 -1.52 13.82 -13.92
N SER A 114 -1.60 13.29 -12.70
CA SER A 114 -0.71 12.26 -12.18
C SER A 114 -1.48 11.16 -11.48
N LYS A 115 -1.15 9.90 -11.83
CA LYS A 115 -1.77 8.73 -11.21
C LYS A 115 -1.52 8.74 -9.70
N THR A 116 -2.60 8.73 -8.93
CA THR A 116 -2.57 8.93 -7.48
C THR A 116 -3.09 7.69 -6.76
N TYR A 117 -2.39 7.30 -5.70
CA TYR A 117 -2.84 6.28 -4.77
C TYR A 117 -2.91 6.88 -3.36
N ILE A 118 -3.98 6.60 -2.64
CA ILE A 118 -4.14 7.04 -1.25
C ILE A 118 -4.33 5.82 -0.35
N PHE A 119 -3.61 5.82 0.78
CA PHE A 119 -3.64 4.76 1.77
C PHE A 119 -4.07 5.33 3.12
N ASP A 120 -5.17 4.83 3.65
CA ASP A 120 -5.63 5.15 5.00
C ASP A 120 -4.74 4.40 6.02
N LEU A 121 -3.82 5.14 6.64
CA LEU A 121 -2.94 4.62 7.67
C LEU A 121 -3.65 4.52 9.04
N GLY A 122 -4.87 5.04 9.14
CA GLY A 122 -5.65 5.08 10.36
C GLY A 122 -5.10 6.07 11.38
N LYS A 123 -5.53 5.93 12.63
CA LYS A 123 -5.06 6.75 13.73
C LYS A 123 -3.64 6.32 14.15
N ILE A 124 -2.76 7.27 14.33
CA ILE A 124 -1.35 7.05 14.69
C ILE A 124 -1.13 7.54 16.12
N ASP A 125 -0.85 6.61 17.00
CA ASP A 125 -0.61 6.87 18.41
C ASP A 125 0.88 6.81 18.77
N ASP A 126 1.70 6.26 17.84
CA ASP A 126 3.14 6.09 18.00
C ASP A 126 3.86 6.27 16.65
N ILE A 127 5.07 6.83 16.70
CA ILE A 127 5.93 7.06 15.52
C ILE A 127 6.39 5.74 14.90
N ASP A 128 6.75 4.76 15.71
CA ASP A 128 7.20 3.44 15.24
C ASP A 128 6.08 2.73 14.45
N MET A 129 4.83 2.92 14.86
CA MET A 129 3.67 2.42 14.12
C MET A 129 3.55 3.07 12.74
N LEU A 130 3.82 4.37 12.61
CA LEU A 130 3.81 5.05 11.31
C LEU A 130 4.89 4.47 10.39
N ASP A 131 6.12 4.31 10.88
CA ASP A 131 7.22 3.75 10.10
C ASP A 131 6.94 2.31 9.63
N LEU A 132 6.34 1.48 10.49
CA LEU A 132 5.88 0.14 10.11
C LEU A 132 4.84 0.16 9.00
N LYS A 133 3.86 1.06 9.07
CA LYS A 133 2.82 1.19 8.03
C LYS A 133 3.39 1.73 6.72
N LEU A 134 4.34 2.65 6.76
CA LEU A 134 5.06 3.12 5.57
C LEU A 134 5.94 2.04 4.94
N SER A 135 6.59 1.23 5.76
CA SER A 135 7.34 0.05 5.30
C SER A 135 6.42 -0.96 4.61
N LEU A 136 5.26 -1.24 5.19
CA LEU A 136 4.24 -2.11 4.59
C LEU A 136 3.81 -1.59 3.23
N PHE A 137 3.53 -0.29 3.13
CA PHE A 137 3.17 0.35 1.86
C PHE A 137 4.23 0.11 0.78
N ASN A 138 5.52 0.34 1.09
CA ASN A 138 6.61 0.11 0.13
C ASN A 138 6.68 -1.34 -0.38
N GLN A 139 6.32 -2.32 0.45
CA GLN A 139 6.26 -3.72 0.05
C GLN A 139 5.07 -4.04 -0.86
N LEU A 140 3.93 -3.39 -0.63
CA LEU A 140 2.69 -3.66 -1.37
C LEU A 140 2.57 -2.86 -2.68
N LEU A 141 3.15 -1.66 -2.73
CA LEU A 141 3.00 -0.75 -3.88
C LEU A 141 3.33 -1.39 -5.24
N PRO A 142 4.44 -2.14 -5.42
CA PRO A 142 4.75 -2.76 -6.71
C PRO A 142 3.67 -3.75 -7.16
N THR A 143 3.09 -4.49 -6.22
CA THR A 143 2.01 -5.46 -6.50
C THR A 143 0.71 -4.74 -6.86
N ILE A 144 0.37 -3.69 -6.13
CA ILE A 144 -0.82 -2.85 -6.37
C ILE A 144 -0.74 -2.21 -7.76
N GLN A 145 0.42 -1.65 -8.13
CA GLN A 145 0.62 -1.02 -9.43
C GLN A 145 0.54 -2.00 -10.60
N LYS A 146 1.00 -3.24 -10.43
CA LYS A 146 0.95 -4.28 -11.47
C LYS A 146 -0.45 -4.83 -11.71
N ASN A 147 -1.27 -4.91 -10.68
CA ASN A 147 -2.58 -5.56 -10.76
C ASN A 147 -3.64 -4.75 -11.53
N ASN A 148 -3.30 -3.58 -12.09
CA ASN A 148 -4.19 -2.73 -12.89
C ASN A 148 -5.59 -2.53 -12.30
N ASN A 149 -5.73 -2.69 -10.98
CA ASN A 149 -7.00 -2.50 -10.30
C ASN A 149 -7.45 -1.04 -10.43
N SER A 150 -8.73 -0.86 -10.71
CA SER A 150 -9.39 0.45 -10.68
C SER A 150 -9.35 1.09 -9.28
N ASN A 151 -9.07 0.29 -8.25
CA ASN A 151 -8.98 0.76 -6.88
C ASN A 151 -7.68 1.54 -6.65
N LYS A 152 -7.81 2.79 -6.24
CA LYS A 152 -6.70 3.72 -5.96
C LYS A 152 -6.73 4.24 -4.53
N PHE A 153 -7.84 4.06 -3.82
CA PHE A 153 -7.96 4.28 -2.39
C PHE A 153 -7.94 2.95 -1.64
N PHE A 154 -7.02 2.82 -0.70
CA PHE A 154 -6.83 1.62 0.11
C PHE A 154 -7.10 1.92 1.58
N SER A 155 -8.18 1.37 2.08
CA SER A 155 -8.50 1.40 3.51
C SER A 155 -7.60 0.44 4.30
N THR A 156 -7.60 0.56 5.61
CA THR A 156 -6.91 -0.41 6.50
C THR A 156 -7.34 -1.86 6.23
N LYS A 157 -8.61 -2.09 5.86
CA LYS A 157 -9.11 -3.43 5.49
C LYS A 157 -8.41 -3.96 4.24
N ASP A 158 -8.29 -3.13 3.21
CA ASP A 158 -7.63 -3.48 1.95
C ASP A 158 -6.15 -3.77 2.18
N LEU A 159 -5.49 -3.01 3.07
CA LEU A 159 -4.09 -3.25 3.44
C LEU A 159 -3.92 -4.58 4.18
N ILE A 160 -4.82 -4.94 5.09
CA ILE A 160 -4.80 -6.24 5.78
C ILE A 160 -4.94 -7.38 4.79
N LEU A 161 -5.91 -7.30 3.87
CA LEU A 161 -6.13 -8.31 2.83
C LEU A 161 -4.93 -8.41 1.89
N SER A 162 -4.46 -7.29 1.36
CA SER A 162 -3.31 -7.24 0.45
C SER A 162 -2.04 -7.80 1.11
N ARG A 163 -1.80 -7.48 2.38
CA ARG A 163 -0.67 -8.02 3.14
C ARG A 163 -0.80 -9.53 3.35
N SER A 164 -1.99 -10.01 3.70
CA SER A 164 -2.25 -11.43 3.90
C SER A 164 -1.99 -12.21 2.62
N ILE A 165 -2.51 -11.76 1.48
CA ILE A 165 -2.31 -12.39 0.18
C ILE A 165 -0.83 -12.34 -0.23
N TYR A 166 -0.17 -11.18 -0.07
CA TYR A 166 1.27 -11.05 -0.37
C TYR A 166 2.12 -12.01 0.46
N THR A 167 1.87 -12.12 1.76
CA THR A 167 2.60 -13.03 2.64
C THR A 167 2.34 -14.48 2.26
N SER A 168 1.08 -14.84 2.00
CA SER A 168 0.69 -16.17 1.55
C SER A 168 1.35 -16.56 0.23
N SER A 169 1.53 -15.61 -0.70
CA SER A 169 2.19 -15.86 -1.98
C SER A 169 3.70 -16.17 -1.86
N LYS A 170 4.31 -15.81 -0.74
CA LYS A 170 5.73 -16.13 -0.44
C LYS A 170 5.87 -17.41 0.40
N ASP A 171 4.80 -17.89 0.98
CA ASP A 171 4.81 -19.11 1.79
C ASP A 171 4.64 -20.35 0.91
N LYS A 172 5.72 -21.14 0.79
CA LYS A 172 5.73 -22.37 0.00
C LYS A 172 4.73 -23.41 0.51
N HIS A 173 4.52 -23.50 1.82
CA HIS A 173 3.56 -24.45 2.40
C HIS A 173 2.14 -24.04 2.05
N PHE A 174 1.81 -22.74 2.18
CA PHE A 174 0.51 -22.24 1.76
C PHE A 174 0.27 -22.47 0.27
N CYS A 175 1.24 -22.12 -0.58
CA CYS A 175 1.15 -22.33 -2.03
C CYS A 175 0.98 -23.80 -2.42
N SER A 176 1.53 -24.75 -1.63
CA SER A 176 1.39 -26.19 -1.90
C SER A 176 -0.03 -26.71 -1.67
N LEU A 177 -0.87 -25.97 -0.96
CA LEU A 177 -2.29 -26.31 -0.74
C LEU A 177 -3.20 -25.88 -1.89
N ILE A 178 -2.68 -25.03 -2.81
CA ILE A 178 -3.45 -24.46 -3.91
C ILE A 178 -3.15 -25.19 -5.21
N ASP A 179 -4.16 -25.64 -5.92
CA ASP A 179 -4.02 -26.24 -7.25
C ASP A 179 -3.85 -25.12 -8.32
N PHE A 180 -2.62 -24.59 -8.42
CA PHE A 180 -2.28 -23.55 -9.40
C PHE A 180 -2.47 -24.00 -10.84
N LYS A 181 -2.33 -25.30 -11.12
CA LYS A 181 -2.57 -25.84 -12.46
C LYS A 181 -4.02 -25.68 -12.84
N ARG A 182 -4.93 -26.06 -11.97
CA ARG A 182 -6.38 -25.91 -12.18
C ARG A 182 -6.76 -24.44 -12.39
N ILE A 183 -6.21 -23.52 -11.57
CA ILE A 183 -6.48 -22.09 -11.71
C ILE A 183 -5.98 -21.58 -13.07
N LYS A 184 -4.78 -21.99 -13.49
CA LYS A 184 -4.19 -21.60 -14.78
C LYS A 184 -5.01 -22.05 -15.99
N ASP A 185 -5.60 -23.23 -15.92
CA ASP A 185 -6.35 -23.85 -17.02
C ASP A 185 -7.81 -23.31 -17.09
N MET A 186 -8.21 -22.45 -16.14
CA MET A 186 -9.54 -21.85 -16.14
C MET A 186 -9.68 -20.61 -17.01
N ASP A 187 -10.92 -20.39 -17.47
CA ASP A 187 -11.33 -19.12 -18.07
C ASP A 187 -11.17 -17.96 -17.08
N GLU A 188 -10.34 -16.99 -17.44
CA GLU A 188 -10.07 -15.79 -16.61
C GLU A 188 -11.38 -15.03 -16.29
N ASN A 189 -12.36 -14.99 -17.20
CA ASN A 189 -13.65 -14.34 -16.93
C ASN A 189 -14.44 -15.05 -15.82
N LEU A 190 -14.25 -16.37 -15.68
CA LEU A 190 -14.91 -17.13 -14.63
C LEU A 190 -14.25 -16.85 -13.27
N LEU A 191 -12.91 -16.80 -13.22
CA LEU A 191 -12.14 -16.41 -12.04
C LEU A 191 -12.52 -15.00 -11.59
N TYR A 192 -12.52 -14.06 -12.55
CA TYR A 192 -12.90 -12.67 -12.31
C TYR A 192 -14.34 -12.55 -11.79
N THR A 193 -15.27 -13.32 -12.35
CA THR A 193 -16.66 -13.36 -11.86
C THR A 193 -16.73 -13.75 -10.39
N GLY A 194 -15.95 -14.75 -9.96
CA GLY A 194 -15.90 -15.17 -8.55
C GLY A 194 -15.34 -14.09 -7.63
N ILE A 195 -14.25 -13.43 -8.04
CA ILE A 195 -13.67 -12.31 -7.28
C ILE A 195 -14.68 -11.17 -7.12
N ILE A 196 -15.27 -10.69 -8.22
CA ILE A 196 -16.24 -9.59 -8.19
C ILE A 196 -17.50 -9.96 -7.39
N PHE A 197 -17.91 -11.23 -7.39
CA PHE A 197 -19.02 -11.68 -6.55
C PHE A 197 -18.70 -11.56 -5.05
N ILE A 198 -17.47 -11.90 -4.66
CA ILE A 198 -17.02 -11.77 -3.28
C ILE A 198 -16.89 -10.29 -2.89
N GLU A 199 -16.30 -9.46 -3.73
CA GLU A 199 -16.13 -8.01 -3.51
C GLU A 199 -17.46 -7.25 -3.45
N ASN A 200 -18.53 -7.81 -4.04
CA ASN A 200 -19.89 -7.28 -3.95
C ASN A 200 -20.72 -7.93 -2.82
N ASP A 201 -20.08 -8.32 -1.72
CA ASP A 201 -20.73 -8.88 -0.52
C ASP A 201 -21.53 -10.17 -0.78
N LEU A 202 -21.10 -11.00 -1.72
CA LEU A 202 -21.82 -12.22 -2.16
C LEU A 202 -23.24 -11.92 -2.67
N ASN A 203 -23.46 -10.72 -3.21
CA ASN A 203 -24.77 -10.25 -3.65
C ASN A 203 -24.94 -10.41 -5.16
N ILE A 204 -25.82 -11.31 -5.57
CA ILE A 204 -26.09 -11.61 -6.98
C ILE A 204 -26.53 -10.36 -7.76
N SER A 205 -27.41 -9.53 -7.20
CA SER A 205 -27.93 -8.36 -7.91
C SER A 205 -26.87 -7.29 -8.11
N LYS A 206 -26.10 -6.97 -7.07
CA LYS A 206 -24.96 -6.05 -7.19
C LYS A 206 -23.92 -6.54 -8.21
N THR A 207 -23.57 -7.83 -8.14
CA THR A 207 -22.57 -8.43 -9.02
C THR A 207 -23.03 -8.49 -10.47
N SER A 208 -24.28 -8.88 -10.71
CA SER A 208 -24.82 -8.91 -12.08
C SER A 208 -24.82 -7.52 -12.72
N SER A 209 -25.18 -6.49 -11.96
CA SER A 209 -25.10 -5.10 -12.44
C SER A 209 -23.64 -4.67 -12.69
N ALA A 210 -22.71 -4.96 -11.77
CA ALA A 210 -21.29 -4.60 -11.89
C ALA A 210 -20.61 -5.27 -13.10
N LEU A 211 -21.01 -6.50 -13.42
CA LEU A 211 -20.47 -7.26 -14.56
C LEU A 211 -21.27 -7.11 -15.85
N PHE A 212 -22.35 -6.32 -15.83
CA PHE A 212 -23.28 -6.20 -16.97
C PHE A 212 -23.80 -7.56 -17.46
N LEU A 213 -24.05 -8.50 -16.52
CA LEU A 213 -24.53 -9.84 -16.80
C LEU A 213 -26.01 -9.99 -16.41
N HIS A 214 -26.72 -10.84 -17.16
CA HIS A 214 -28.02 -11.30 -16.69
C HIS A 214 -27.85 -12.18 -15.43
N ARG A 215 -28.77 -12.06 -14.47
CA ARG A 215 -28.75 -12.82 -13.21
C ARG A 215 -28.52 -14.33 -13.40
N ASN A 216 -29.20 -14.92 -14.36
CA ASN A 216 -29.07 -16.36 -14.62
C ASN A 216 -27.68 -16.75 -15.14
N THR A 217 -27.06 -15.89 -15.93
CA THR A 217 -25.68 -16.09 -16.41
C THR A 217 -24.69 -16.05 -15.25
N LEU A 218 -24.88 -15.12 -14.30
CA LEU A 218 -24.06 -15.07 -13.09
C LEU A 218 -24.23 -16.34 -12.26
N ILE A 219 -25.48 -16.77 -12.00
CA ILE A 219 -25.74 -18.00 -11.25
C ILE A 219 -25.08 -19.20 -11.93
N TYR A 220 -25.22 -19.35 -13.24
CA TYR A 220 -24.54 -20.41 -14.00
C TYR A 220 -23.02 -20.38 -13.81
N ARG A 221 -22.40 -19.21 -13.86
CA ARG A 221 -20.96 -19.07 -13.65
C ARG A 221 -20.56 -19.47 -12.22
N LEU A 222 -21.34 -19.08 -11.20
CA LEU A 222 -21.08 -19.48 -9.80
C LEU A 222 -21.20 -20.99 -9.59
N GLU A 223 -22.21 -21.63 -10.19
CA GLU A 223 -22.36 -23.10 -10.13
C GLU A 223 -21.18 -23.79 -10.85
N LYS A 224 -20.72 -23.25 -11.97
CA LYS A 224 -19.53 -23.77 -12.67
C LYS A 224 -18.26 -23.65 -11.83
N ILE A 225 -18.08 -22.55 -11.07
CA ILE A 225 -16.98 -22.41 -10.10
C ILE A 225 -17.09 -23.50 -9.02
N LYS A 226 -18.31 -23.72 -8.50
CA LYS A 226 -18.57 -24.74 -7.50
C LYS A 226 -18.22 -26.14 -8.00
N GLU A 227 -18.61 -26.50 -9.21
CA GLU A 227 -18.27 -27.78 -9.82
C GLU A 227 -16.76 -27.96 -9.98
N LEU A 228 -16.06 -26.92 -10.45
CA LEU A 228 -14.65 -26.97 -10.75
C LEU A 228 -13.76 -26.98 -9.50
N PHE A 229 -14.09 -26.19 -8.47
CA PHE A 229 -13.26 -26.06 -7.26
C PHE A 229 -13.79 -26.80 -6.05
N ASN A 230 -15.02 -27.32 -6.13
CA ASN A 230 -15.75 -27.82 -4.98
C ASN A 230 -15.90 -26.77 -3.86
N LEU A 231 -16.06 -25.49 -4.25
CA LEU A 231 -16.22 -24.34 -3.37
C LEU A 231 -17.52 -23.63 -3.71
N ASP A 232 -18.47 -23.57 -2.78
CA ASP A 232 -19.71 -22.81 -2.95
C ASP A 232 -19.49 -21.37 -2.49
N LEU A 233 -19.31 -20.45 -3.45
CA LEU A 233 -19.02 -19.05 -3.14
C LEU A 233 -20.14 -18.32 -2.38
N LYS A 234 -21.33 -18.94 -2.22
CA LYS A 234 -22.37 -18.43 -1.33
C LYS A 234 -22.06 -18.71 0.14
N ASN A 235 -21.11 -19.61 0.42
CA ASN A 235 -20.59 -19.88 1.74
C ASN A 235 -19.36 -19.03 2.02
N PHE A 236 -19.34 -18.33 3.15
CA PHE A 236 -18.23 -17.41 3.50
C PHE A 236 -16.86 -18.11 3.52
N LYS A 237 -16.74 -19.32 4.08
CA LYS A 237 -15.46 -20.02 4.17
C LYS A 237 -14.94 -20.39 2.78
N ASP A 238 -15.81 -20.90 1.92
CA ASP A 238 -15.45 -21.29 0.55
C ASP A 238 -15.10 -20.07 -0.29
N ALA A 239 -15.85 -18.98 -0.14
CA ALA A 239 -15.55 -17.70 -0.77
C ALA A 239 -14.18 -17.16 -0.35
N MET A 240 -13.85 -17.22 0.95
CA MET A 240 -12.56 -16.79 1.47
C MET A 240 -11.41 -17.65 0.92
N VAL A 241 -11.58 -18.99 0.88
CA VAL A 241 -10.57 -19.90 0.31
C VAL A 241 -10.36 -19.60 -1.17
N PHE A 242 -11.44 -19.43 -1.93
CA PHE A 242 -11.37 -19.06 -3.35
C PHE A 242 -10.64 -17.73 -3.53
N TYR A 243 -11.04 -16.68 -2.80
CA TYR A 243 -10.46 -15.35 -2.89
C TYR A 243 -8.95 -15.34 -2.63
N LEU A 244 -8.53 -16.00 -1.54
CA LEU A 244 -7.11 -16.12 -1.19
C LEU A 244 -6.33 -16.91 -2.25
N SER A 245 -6.87 -18.05 -2.71
CA SER A 245 -6.20 -18.91 -3.70
C SER A 245 -5.97 -18.20 -5.02
N ILE A 246 -7.01 -17.55 -5.55
CA ILE A 246 -6.93 -16.87 -6.85
C ILE A 246 -5.99 -15.66 -6.78
N ASN A 247 -6.11 -14.82 -5.75
CA ASN A 247 -5.23 -13.67 -5.60
C ASN A 247 -3.77 -14.07 -5.34
N THR A 248 -3.53 -15.12 -4.54
CA THR A 248 -2.19 -15.69 -4.35
C THR A 248 -1.58 -16.17 -5.65
N TYR A 249 -2.36 -16.87 -6.49
CA TYR A 249 -1.92 -17.31 -7.82
C TYR A 249 -1.52 -16.12 -8.70
N PHE A 250 -2.35 -15.08 -8.80
CA PHE A 250 -2.03 -13.91 -9.63
C PHE A 250 -0.76 -13.19 -9.16
N ILE A 251 -0.54 -13.06 -7.85
CA ILE A 251 0.69 -12.44 -7.33
C ILE A 251 1.90 -13.33 -7.63
N SER A 252 1.80 -14.66 -7.43
CA SER A 252 2.90 -15.60 -7.67
C SER A 252 3.31 -15.66 -9.15
N ARG A 253 2.37 -15.55 -10.08
CA ARG A 253 2.62 -15.54 -11.54
C ARG A 253 3.39 -14.29 -12.00
N ASN A 254 3.26 -13.18 -11.27
CA ASN A 254 3.82 -11.88 -11.63
C ASN A 254 5.20 -11.62 -10.98
N GLN A 255 5.77 -12.61 -10.31
CA GLN A 255 7.11 -12.59 -9.71
C GLN A 255 8.12 -13.36 -10.56
#